data_54770f278078b6fcf08f112f67dda3b1
#
_entry.id   54770f278078b6fcf08f112f67dda3b1
#
_cell.length_a   1.000
_cell.length_b   1.000
_cell.length_c   1.000
_cell.angle_alpha   90.00
_cell.angle_beta   90.00
_cell.angle_gamma   90.00
#
_symmetry.space_group_name_H-M   'P 1'
#
loop_
_entity.id
_entity.type
_entity.pdbx_description
1 polymer ?
#
loop_
_entity_poly.entity_id
_entity_poly.type
_entity_poly.pdbx_seq_one_letter_code
_entity_poly.pdbx_strand_id
1 'polypeptide(L)'
;MVSKKSRSEVRVNKHRKLRNRLSGTAECPRLAVFRSNNHMYAQIIDDTVGNTLVSASTLQKDVKAELEKTNNVDAAAYLGKVIAEKALEKGIKDVVFDRGGFIYQGKIQALADAAREAGLNF
;
A
#
# COMPACT_ATOMS: atom_id res chain seq x y z
N MET A 1 -23.44 -9.90 27.56
CA MET A 1 -21.98 -10.06 27.41
C MET A 1 -21.54 -9.59 26.03
N VAL A 2 -20.57 -8.68 25.97
CA VAL A 2 -20.08 -8.15 24.71
C VAL A 2 -18.92 -9.01 24.22
N SER A 3 -19.04 -9.59 23.03
CA SER A 3 -17.95 -10.37 22.46
C SER A 3 -16.89 -9.43 21.86
N LYS A 4 -15.65 -9.83 22.05
CA LYS A 4 -14.50 -9.08 21.54
C LYS A 4 -14.38 -9.24 20.02
N LYS A 5 -14.23 -8.14 19.29
CA LYS A 5 -14.04 -8.19 17.84
C LYS A 5 -12.69 -8.80 17.50
N SER A 6 -12.61 -9.56 16.40
CA SER A 6 -11.35 -10.08 15.90
C SER A 6 -10.46 -8.95 15.38
N ARG A 7 -9.17 -9.21 15.22
CA ARG A 7 -8.22 -8.25 14.64
C ARG A 7 -8.63 -7.85 13.21
N SER A 8 -9.13 -8.83 12.44
CA SER A 8 -9.60 -8.58 11.07
C SER A 8 -10.81 -7.65 11.04
N GLU A 9 -11.77 -7.85 11.95
CA GLU A 9 -12.95 -6.99 12.04
C GLU A 9 -12.58 -5.56 12.43
N VAL A 10 -11.67 -5.38 13.38
CA VAL A 10 -11.17 -4.07 13.80
C VAL A 10 -10.49 -3.36 12.63
N ARG A 11 -9.64 -4.06 11.89
CA ARG A 11 -8.94 -3.52 10.74
C ARG A 11 -9.92 -3.09 9.64
N VAL A 12 -10.90 -3.92 9.33
CA VAL A 12 -11.92 -3.60 8.30
C VAL A 12 -12.71 -2.36 8.70
N ASN A 13 -13.08 -2.23 9.97
CA ASN A 13 -13.80 -1.05 10.47
C ASN A 13 -12.95 0.21 10.37
N LYS A 14 -11.66 0.13 10.71
CA LYS A 14 -10.73 1.27 10.58
C LYS A 14 -10.54 1.66 9.12
N HIS A 15 -10.42 0.69 8.23
CA HIS A 15 -10.29 0.94 6.79
C HIS A 15 -11.55 1.62 6.24
N ARG A 16 -12.72 1.16 6.65
CA ARG A 16 -14.00 1.79 6.24
C ARG A 16 -14.05 3.26 6.65
N LYS A 17 -13.64 3.58 7.87
CA LYS A 17 -13.59 4.97 8.36
C LYS A 17 -12.63 5.82 7.55
N LEU A 18 -11.45 5.28 7.22
CA LEU A 18 -10.48 5.96 6.37
C LEU A 18 -11.05 6.20 4.97
N ARG A 19 -11.72 5.20 4.39
CA ARG A 19 -12.29 5.28 3.04
C ARG A 19 -13.41 6.31 2.93
N ASN A 20 -14.08 6.64 4.02
CA ASN A 20 -15.06 7.74 4.04
C ASN A 20 -14.41 9.10 3.77
N ARG A 21 -13.11 9.24 3.98
CA ARG A 21 -12.34 10.48 3.81
C ARG A 21 -11.38 10.42 2.63
N LEU A 22 -10.98 9.23 2.20
CA LEU A 22 -9.98 9.01 1.17
C LEU A 22 -10.62 8.49 -0.10
N SER A 23 -10.37 9.20 -1.20
CA SER A 23 -10.77 8.74 -2.52
C SER A 23 -9.69 9.16 -3.52
N GLY A 24 -9.25 8.22 -4.35
CA GLY A 24 -8.28 8.48 -5.40
C GLY A 24 -8.95 9.01 -6.66
N THR A 25 -8.25 9.88 -7.38
CA THR A 25 -8.67 10.40 -8.68
C THR A 25 -7.62 10.06 -9.72
N ALA A 26 -7.86 10.39 -11.00
CA ALA A 26 -6.88 10.19 -12.05
C ALA A 26 -5.63 11.06 -11.83
N GLU A 27 -5.80 12.26 -11.28
CA GLU A 27 -4.72 13.21 -11.02
C GLU A 27 -3.96 12.91 -9.73
N CYS A 28 -4.67 12.38 -8.73
CA CYS A 28 -4.10 12.02 -7.44
C CYS A 28 -4.69 10.69 -6.99
N PRO A 29 -4.23 9.57 -7.60
CA PRO A 29 -4.79 8.25 -7.28
C PRO A 29 -4.44 7.78 -5.87
N ARG A 30 -5.15 6.78 -5.41
CA ARG A 30 -4.99 6.22 -4.08
C ARG A 30 -3.95 5.10 -4.06
N LEU A 31 -2.92 5.28 -3.26
CA LEU A 31 -1.93 4.22 -2.98
C LEU A 31 -2.46 3.38 -1.81
N ALA A 32 -2.97 2.21 -2.12
CA ALA A 32 -3.52 1.27 -1.15
C ALA A 32 -2.50 0.18 -0.82
N VAL A 33 -2.34 -0.12 0.46
CA VAL A 33 -1.45 -1.18 0.92
C VAL A 33 -2.24 -2.25 1.66
N PHE A 34 -1.80 -3.48 1.51
CA PHE A 34 -2.34 -4.62 2.24
C PHE A 34 -1.20 -5.54 2.63
N ARG A 35 -1.25 -6.13 3.82
CA ARG A 35 -0.29 -7.14 4.24
C ARG A 35 -0.99 -8.41 4.71
N SER A 36 -0.39 -9.54 4.36
CA SER A 36 -0.74 -10.85 4.92
C SER A 36 0.42 -11.32 5.80
N ASN A 37 0.34 -12.54 6.33
CA ASN A 37 1.40 -13.10 7.17
C ASN A 37 2.75 -13.22 6.42
N ASN A 38 2.71 -13.48 5.13
CA ASN A 38 3.91 -13.79 4.35
C ASN A 38 4.26 -12.74 3.29
N HIS A 39 3.32 -11.89 2.90
CA HIS A 39 3.51 -10.98 1.76
C HIS A 39 2.89 -9.62 2.00
N MET A 40 3.34 -8.66 1.19
CA MET A 40 2.76 -7.32 1.13
C MET A 40 2.34 -6.99 -0.29
N TYR A 41 1.34 -6.13 -0.41
CA TYR A 41 0.74 -5.74 -1.67
C TYR A 41 0.56 -4.22 -1.70
N ALA A 42 0.80 -3.62 -2.84
CA ALA A 42 0.56 -2.19 -3.06
C ALA A 42 -0.12 -1.99 -4.40
N GLN A 43 -1.13 -1.14 -4.44
CA GLN A 43 -1.86 -0.78 -5.65
C GLN A 43 -2.08 0.72 -5.69
N ILE A 44 -2.01 1.30 -6.89
CA ILE A 44 -2.39 2.69 -7.11
C ILE A 44 -3.66 2.67 -7.94
N ILE A 45 -4.74 3.23 -7.39
CA ILE A 45 -6.10 3.06 -7.87
C ILE A 45 -6.74 4.42 -8.16
N ASP A 46 -7.37 4.53 -9.34
CA ASP A 46 -8.28 5.63 -9.67
C ASP A 46 -9.70 5.20 -9.26
N ASP A 47 -10.19 5.75 -8.14
CA ASP A 47 -11.50 5.41 -7.59
C ASP A 47 -12.67 5.97 -8.41
N THR A 48 -12.42 6.95 -9.28
CA THR A 48 -13.48 7.53 -10.11
C THR A 48 -14.02 6.54 -11.13
N VAL A 49 -13.18 5.61 -11.58
CA VAL A 49 -13.54 4.55 -12.54
C VAL A 49 -13.31 3.15 -11.99
N GLY A 50 -12.81 3.03 -10.75
CA GLY A 50 -12.54 1.74 -10.12
C GLY A 50 -11.42 0.96 -10.81
N ASN A 51 -10.42 1.65 -11.35
CA ASN A 51 -9.35 1.05 -12.14
C ASN A 51 -8.01 1.07 -11.40
N THR A 52 -7.33 -0.08 -11.33
CA THR A 52 -5.97 -0.17 -10.78
C THR A 52 -4.97 0.24 -11.86
N LEU A 53 -4.27 1.35 -11.62
CA LEU A 53 -3.31 1.91 -12.57
C LEU A 53 -1.96 1.22 -12.49
N VAL A 54 -1.50 0.91 -11.27
CA VAL A 54 -0.20 0.28 -11.00
C VAL A 54 -0.39 -0.70 -9.85
N SER A 55 0.27 -1.84 -9.91
CA SER A 55 0.29 -2.80 -8.81
C SER A 55 1.67 -3.42 -8.63
N ALA A 56 2.00 -3.77 -7.40
CA ALA A 56 3.22 -4.49 -7.05
C ALA A 56 2.97 -5.35 -5.82
N SER A 57 3.70 -6.44 -5.70
CA SER A 57 3.53 -7.38 -4.61
C SER A 57 4.85 -8.14 -4.39
N THR A 58 5.11 -8.56 -3.16
CA THR A 58 6.26 -9.41 -2.82
C THR A 58 6.11 -10.83 -3.38
N LEU A 59 4.92 -11.17 -3.91
CA LEU A 59 4.69 -12.45 -4.64
C LEU A 59 5.27 -12.43 -6.04
N GLN A 60 5.46 -11.27 -6.66
CA GLN A 60 5.99 -11.17 -8.02
C GLN A 60 7.42 -11.71 -8.09
N LYS A 61 7.72 -12.47 -9.14
CA LYS A 61 9.01 -13.15 -9.28
C LYS A 61 10.21 -12.20 -9.25
N ASP A 62 10.12 -11.08 -9.94
CA ASP A 62 11.16 -10.06 -9.98
C ASP A 62 11.40 -9.41 -8.62
N VAL A 63 10.34 -9.15 -7.87
CA VAL A 63 10.43 -8.59 -6.52
C VAL A 63 10.95 -9.64 -5.54
N LYS A 64 10.41 -10.86 -5.58
CA LYS A 64 10.78 -11.96 -4.69
C LYS A 64 12.24 -12.39 -4.87
N ALA A 65 12.77 -12.33 -6.09
CA ALA A 65 14.15 -12.70 -6.40
C ALA A 65 15.17 -11.79 -5.70
N GLU A 66 14.82 -10.55 -5.42
CA GLU A 66 15.69 -9.58 -4.76
C GLU A 66 15.58 -9.63 -3.23
N LEU A 67 14.70 -10.46 -2.69
CA LEU A 67 14.40 -10.51 -1.25
C LEU A 67 14.73 -11.88 -0.65
N GLU A 68 15.39 -11.89 0.50
CA GLU A 68 15.57 -13.11 1.29
C GLU A 68 14.25 -13.52 1.95
N LYS A 69 13.52 -12.53 2.47
CA LYS A 69 12.23 -12.72 3.14
C LYS A 69 11.21 -11.74 2.59
N THR A 70 9.97 -12.16 2.47
CA THR A 70 8.89 -11.35 1.91
C THR A 70 7.97 -10.72 2.98
N ASN A 71 8.25 -10.96 4.26
CA ASN A 71 7.38 -10.57 5.36
C ASN A 71 8.06 -9.67 6.41
N ASN A 72 9.15 -8.99 6.06
CA ASN A 72 9.85 -8.11 6.99
C ASN A 72 9.84 -6.65 6.53
N VAL A 73 10.44 -5.77 7.35
CA VAL A 73 10.52 -4.33 7.07
C VAL A 73 11.32 -4.05 5.79
N ASP A 74 12.38 -4.80 5.55
CA ASP A 74 13.21 -4.63 4.34
C ASP A 74 12.42 -4.95 3.08
N ALA A 75 11.59 -5.99 3.11
CA ALA A 75 10.71 -6.34 2.01
C ALA A 75 9.68 -5.24 1.75
N ALA A 76 9.12 -4.65 2.80
CA ALA A 76 8.17 -3.54 2.69
C ALA A 76 8.82 -2.31 2.07
N ALA A 77 10.04 -1.96 2.49
CA ALA A 77 10.78 -0.85 1.92
C ALA A 77 11.09 -1.08 0.44
N TYR A 78 11.50 -2.28 0.07
CA TYR A 78 11.75 -2.63 -1.32
C TYR A 78 10.48 -2.52 -2.17
N LEU A 79 9.36 -3.02 -1.66
CA LEU A 79 8.06 -2.92 -2.35
C LEU A 79 7.64 -1.46 -2.56
N GLY A 80 7.86 -0.59 -1.55
CA GLY A 80 7.60 0.84 -1.66
C GLY A 80 8.39 1.48 -2.80
N LYS A 81 9.66 1.13 -2.91
CA LYS A 81 10.52 1.59 -4.01
C LYS A 81 10.01 1.11 -5.37
N VAL A 82 9.64 -0.17 -5.48
CA VAL A 82 9.13 -0.77 -6.72
C VAL A 82 7.83 -0.10 -7.18
N ILE A 83 6.86 0.08 -6.27
CA ILE A 83 5.58 0.70 -6.64
C ILE A 83 5.77 2.16 -7.06
N ALA A 84 6.68 2.89 -6.40
CA ALA A 84 6.99 4.27 -6.74
C ALA A 84 7.64 4.37 -8.12
N GLU A 85 8.61 3.51 -8.42
CA GLU A 85 9.26 3.48 -9.73
C GLU A 85 8.26 3.19 -10.86
N LYS A 86 7.37 2.21 -10.65
CA LYS A 86 6.32 1.89 -11.62
C LYS A 86 5.36 3.04 -11.83
N ALA A 87 4.99 3.75 -10.77
CA ALA A 87 4.11 4.91 -10.84
C ALA A 87 4.75 6.06 -11.63
N LEU A 88 6.01 6.35 -11.35
CA LEU A 88 6.74 7.41 -12.02
C LEU A 88 6.91 7.14 -13.52
N GLU A 89 7.11 5.88 -13.90
CA GLU A 89 7.15 5.47 -15.31
C GLU A 89 5.84 5.79 -16.04
N LYS A 90 4.71 5.77 -15.34
CA LYS A 90 3.40 6.11 -15.89
C LYS A 90 3.04 7.59 -15.72
N GLY A 91 3.95 8.39 -15.20
CA GLY A 91 3.73 9.81 -14.97
C GLY A 91 2.91 10.13 -13.71
N ILE A 92 2.74 9.17 -12.81
CA ILE A 92 2.03 9.36 -11.55
C ILE A 92 3.03 9.78 -10.49
N LYS A 93 2.85 10.94 -9.89
CA LYS A 93 3.73 11.45 -8.84
C LYS A 93 2.98 11.72 -7.53
N ASP A 94 1.80 12.33 -7.63
CA ASP A 94 0.98 12.67 -6.46
C ASP A 94 -0.01 11.55 -6.18
N VAL A 95 -0.05 11.08 -4.95
CA VAL A 95 -0.98 10.03 -4.50
C VAL A 95 -1.52 10.37 -3.12
N VAL A 96 -2.69 9.81 -2.78
CA VAL A 96 -3.20 9.79 -1.41
C VAL A 96 -2.90 8.42 -0.81
N PHE A 97 -2.39 8.40 0.40
CA PHE A 97 -1.98 7.14 1.04
C PHE A 97 -3.13 6.52 1.82
N ASP A 98 -3.47 5.28 1.48
CA ASP A 98 -4.44 4.47 2.19
C ASP A 98 -3.71 3.33 2.90
N ARG A 99 -3.58 3.43 4.21
CA ARG A 99 -2.89 2.41 5.01
C ARG A 99 -3.69 1.12 5.20
N GLY A 100 -4.87 1.00 4.61
CA GLY A 100 -5.68 -0.22 4.62
C GLY A 100 -6.22 -0.61 5.99
N GLY A 101 -6.36 0.34 6.93
CA GLY A 101 -6.78 0.07 8.30
C GLY A 101 -5.67 -0.45 9.20
N PHE A 102 -4.45 -0.60 8.68
CA PHE A 102 -3.29 -0.97 9.50
C PHE A 102 -2.74 0.24 10.25
N ILE A 103 -2.01 0.00 11.34
CA ILE A 103 -1.35 1.06 12.09
C ILE A 103 -0.15 1.57 11.26
N TYR A 104 0.04 2.90 11.22
CA TYR A 104 1.16 3.50 10.49
C TYR A 104 2.45 3.36 11.30
N GLN A 105 3.01 2.15 11.26
CA GLN A 105 4.31 1.84 11.88
C GLN A 105 4.86 0.56 11.26
N GLY A 106 6.13 0.27 11.53
CA GLY A 106 6.79 -0.94 11.07
C GLY A 106 6.79 -1.07 9.55
N LYS A 107 6.24 -2.15 9.03
CA LYS A 107 6.20 -2.45 7.59
C LYS A 107 5.45 -1.41 6.78
N ILE A 108 4.31 -0.95 7.27
CA ILE A 108 3.49 0.05 6.56
C ILE A 108 4.25 1.37 6.45
N GLN A 109 4.87 1.81 7.53
CA GLN A 109 5.70 3.02 7.54
C GLN A 109 6.92 2.87 6.63
N ALA A 110 7.60 1.73 6.66
CA ALA A 110 8.77 1.47 5.82
C ALA A 110 8.43 1.55 4.33
N LEU A 111 7.29 0.99 3.93
CA LEU A 111 6.81 1.07 2.55
C LEU A 111 6.53 2.52 2.16
N ALA A 112 5.83 3.26 2.99
CA ALA A 112 5.49 4.67 2.72
C ALA A 112 6.74 5.54 2.61
N ASP A 113 7.68 5.39 3.55
CA ASP A 113 8.92 6.17 3.54
C ASP A 113 9.77 5.87 2.30
N ALA A 114 9.87 4.60 1.91
CA ALA A 114 10.61 4.20 0.72
C ALA A 114 9.96 4.75 -0.56
N ALA A 115 8.64 4.75 -0.63
CA ALA A 115 7.91 5.31 -1.77
C ALA A 115 8.14 6.83 -1.89
N ARG A 116 8.16 7.54 -0.76
CA ARG A 116 8.47 8.98 -0.74
C ARG A 116 9.90 9.26 -1.18
N GLU A 117 10.86 8.49 -0.70
CA GLU A 117 12.26 8.61 -1.11
C GLU A 117 12.46 8.36 -2.60
N ALA A 118 11.69 7.46 -3.19
CA ALA A 118 11.75 7.14 -4.61
C ALA A 118 11.07 8.21 -5.50
N GLY A 119 10.34 9.15 -4.92
CA GLY A 119 9.79 10.30 -5.64
C GLY A 119 8.29 10.50 -5.59
N LEU A 120 7.54 9.64 -4.94
CA LEU A 120 6.10 9.86 -4.77
C LEU A 120 5.84 10.95 -3.73
N ASN A 121 4.82 11.74 -3.99
CA ASN A 121 4.42 12.86 -3.15
C ASN A 121 3.10 12.55 -2.44
N PHE A 122 3.17 12.43 -1.13
CA PHE A 122 1.97 12.24 -0.29
C PHE A 122 2.27 12.51 1.17
#